data_daa9d8b20493370cbb44d6cb92b0bc81
#
_entry.id   daa9d8b20493370cbb44d6cb92b0bc81
#
_cell.length_a   1.000
_cell.length_b   1.000
_cell.length_c   1.000
_cell.angle_alpha   90.00
_cell.angle_beta   90.00
_cell.angle_gamma   90.00
#
_symmetry.space_group_name_H-M   'P 1'
#
loop_
_entity.id
_entity.type
_entity.pdbx_description
1 polymer ?
#
loop_
_entity_poly.entity_id
_entity_poly.type
_entity_poly.pdbx_seq_one_letter_code
_entity_poly.pdbx_strand_id
1 'polypeptide(L)'
;MNPDVLYEDNHLLVVVKPRNMPIMADDSGDPDLQSGLKAWLKEKYDKPGNVFLGIVHRLDRPVGGVMVLAKTSKAASRLSAQIRDQETGKVYRAIVHGVLENTSGRLRDFLLKDDQTRNVSRVSQNTPGAKEALLDYEVMAHQPGMSMLRIRLQTGRPHQIRVQLAGLGHPIVGDARYGRNTEPGTSIALWCSIMEIDHPVTGARMRFVCDPPAIWPWSVFGSIRER
;
A
#
# COMPACT_ATOMS: atom_id res chain seq x y z
N MET A 1 7.04 -9.49 -18.25
CA MET A 1 5.99 -9.43 -17.21
C MET A 1 4.66 -9.12 -17.88
N ASN A 2 3.56 -9.78 -17.52
CA ASN A 2 2.21 -9.40 -17.93
C ASN A 2 1.53 -8.67 -16.75
N PRO A 3 1.45 -7.33 -16.77
CA PRO A 3 0.90 -6.58 -15.64
C PRO A 3 -0.63 -6.64 -15.63
N ASP A 4 -1.22 -6.67 -14.44
CA ASP A 4 -2.64 -6.45 -14.22
C ASP A 4 -2.91 -4.93 -14.23
N VAL A 5 -3.38 -4.42 -15.38
CA VAL A 5 -3.58 -2.99 -15.64
C VAL A 5 -5.03 -2.60 -15.37
N LEU A 6 -5.24 -1.70 -14.41
CA LEU A 6 -6.56 -1.15 -14.07
C LEU A 6 -6.93 0.06 -14.94
N TYR A 7 -5.93 0.85 -15.33
CA TYR A 7 -6.11 2.04 -16.16
C TYR A 7 -4.80 2.44 -16.84
N GLU A 8 -4.92 2.93 -18.05
CA GLU A 8 -3.78 3.51 -18.78
C GLU A 8 -4.24 4.62 -19.72
N ASP A 9 -3.50 5.73 -19.74
CA ASP A 9 -3.58 6.76 -20.74
C ASP A 9 -2.18 7.32 -21.08
N ASN A 10 -2.10 8.53 -21.64
CA ASN A 10 -0.83 9.17 -22.00
C ASN A 10 -0.02 9.63 -20.75
N HIS A 11 -0.65 9.77 -19.59
CA HIS A 11 -0.09 10.40 -18.40
C HIS A 11 0.01 9.44 -17.22
N LEU A 12 -0.89 8.47 -17.14
CA LEU A 12 -1.04 7.54 -16.03
C LEU A 12 -0.89 6.09 -16.48
N LEU A 13 -0.36 5.29 -15.59
CA LEU A 13 -0.48 3.84 -15.59
C LEU A 13 -0.88 3.40 -14.19
N VAL A 14 -2.01 2.73 -14.05
CA VAL A 14 -2.49 2.17 -12.78
C VAL A 14 -2.53 0.66 -12.89
N VAL A 15 -1.84 0.01 -11.96
CA VAL A 15 -1.67 -1.44 -11.96
C VAL A 15 -1.97 -2.03 -10.59
N VAL A 16 -2.22 -3.33 -10.56
CA VAL A 16 -2.18 -4.12 -9.34
C VAL A 16 -0.74 -4.57 -9.08
N LYS A 17 -0.10 -4.02 -8.04
CA LYS A 17 1.21 -4.51 -7.62
C LYS A 17 1.09 -5.89 -7.01
N PRO A 18 1.84 -6.89 -7.49
CA PRO A 18 1.90 -8.20 -6.84
C PRO A 18 2.51 -8.08 -5.43
N ARG A 19 2.14 -9.02 -4.54
CA ARG A 19 2.81 -9.19 -3.25
C ARG A 19 4.25 -9.67 -3.44
N ASN A 20 5.10 -9.36 -2.48
CA ASN A 20 6.52 -9.77 -2.42
C ASN A 20 7.41 -9.27 -3.57
N MET A 21 6.91 -8.33 -4.39
CA MET A 21 7.67 -7.70 -5.46
C MET A 21 8.18 -6.32 -5.02
N PRO A 22 9.48 -6.03 -5.11
CA PRO A 22 9.99 -4.68 -4.90
C PRO A 22 9.45 -3.73 -5.98
N ILE A 23 9.31 -2.45 -5.64
CA ILE A 23 8.82 -1.44 -6.61
C ILE A 23 9.93 -1.01 -7.57
N MET A 24 11.14 -0.90 -7.06
CA MET A 24 12.37 -0.58 -7.79
C MET A 24 13.43 -1.59 -7.42
N ALA A 25 14.42 -1.75 -8.27
CA ALA A 25 15.58 -2.59 -8.01
C ALA A 25 16.19 -2.29 -6.63
N ASP A 26 16.47 -3.33 -5.87
CA ASP A 26 17.13 -3.27 -4.57
C ASP A 26 18.28 -4.31 -4.49
N ASP A 27 18.93 -4.37 -3.33
CA ASP A 27 20.08 -5.25 -3.10
C ASP A 27 19.75 -6.75 -3.19
N SER A 28 18.46 -7.13 -3.28
CA SER A 28 18.07 -8.55 -3.39
C SER A 28 18.32 -9.15 -4.78
N GLY A 29 18.42 -8.31 -5.81
CA GLY A 29 18.51 -8.75 -7.21
C GLY A 29 17.20 -9.32 -7.77
N ASP A 30 16.11 -9.30 -7.02
CA ASP A 30 14.83 -9.78 -7.50
C ASP A 30 14.24 -8.85 -8.57
N PRO A 31 13.43 -9.40 -9.49
CA PRO A 31 12.68 -8.60 -10.47
C PRO A 31 11.81 -7.53 -9.77
N ASP A 32 11.91 -6.28 -10.22
CA ASP A 32 11.14 -5.18 -9.69
C ASP A 32 10.00 -4.73 -10.61
N LEU A 33 8.99 -4.10 -10.01
CA LEU A 33 7.78 -3.67 -10.73
C LEU A 33 8.09 -2.61 -11.79
N GLN A 34 8.92 -1.61 -11.45
CA GLN A 34 9.18 -0.47 -12.36
C GLN A 34 9.92 -0.92 -13.62
N SER A 35 10.97 -1.73 -13.47
CA SER A 35 11.73 -2.27 -14.60
C SER A 35 10.87 -3.15 -15.49
N GLY A 36 10.07 -4.04 -14.89
CA GLY A 36 9.15 -4.89 -15.63
C GLY A 36 8.08 -4.10 -16.39
N LEU A 37 7.49 -3.06 -15.79
CA LEU A 37 6.50 -2.19 -16.44
C LEU A 37 7.13 -1.33 -17.54
N LYS A 38 8.35 -0.84 -17.36
CA LYS A 38 9.08 -0.13 -18.43
C LYS A 38 9.33 -1.02 -19.64
N ALA A 39 9.76 -2.26 -19.42
CA ALA A 39 9.95 -3.23 -20.49
C ALA A 39 8.63 -3.54 -21.21
N TRP A 40 7.56 -3.77 -20.46
CA TRP A 40 6.22 -3.99 -21.03
C TRP A 40 5.71 -2.80 -21.85
N LEU A 41 5.86 -1.56 -21.38
CA LEU A 41 5.48 -0.35 -22.12
C LEU A 41 6.34 -0.17 -23.38
N LYS A 42 7.64 -0.52 -23.31
CA LYS A 42 8.55 -0.45 -24.45
C LYS A 42 8.10 -1.38 -25.56
N GLU A 43 7.80 -2.62 -25.23
CA GLU A 43 7.30 -3.63 -26.16
C GLU A 43 5.92 -3.24 -26.71
N LYS A 44 4.96 -2.89 -25.84
CA LYS A 44 3.58 -2.53 -26.22
C LYS A 44 3.49 -1.41 -27.24
N TYR A 45 4.40 -0.42 -27.17
CA TYR A 45 4.37 0.78 -28.01
C TYR A 45 5.54 0.87 -29.00
N ASP A 46 6.29 -0.22 -29.14
CA ASP A 46 7.48 -0.29 -30.02
C ASP A 46 8.41 0.93 -29.86
N LYS A 47 8.71 1.29 -28.60
CA LYS A 47 9.50 2.49 -28.32
C LYS A 47 10.99 2.24 -28.54
N PRO A 48 11.67 3.03 -29.41
CA PRO A 48 13.09 2.82 -29.72
C PRO A 48 14.04 3.17 -28.57
N GLY A 49 13.59 4.02 -27.61
CA GLY A 49 14.42 4.54 -26.52
C GLY A 49 14.04 4.07 -25.13
N ASN A 50 14.49 4.81 -24.14
CA ASN A 50 14.12 4.59 -22.74
C ASN A 50 12.68 5.04 -22.46
N VAL A 51 11.98 4.23 -21.66
CA VAL A 51 10.63 4.55 -21.21
C VAL A 51 10.71 5.25 -19.83
N PHE A 52 10.16 6.45 -19.75
CA PHE A 52 9.95 7.11 -18.46
C PHE A 52 8.74 6.50 -17.76
N LEU A 53 8.93 6.13 -16.49
CA LEU A 53 7.84 5.73 -15.59
C LEU A 53 8.18 6.18 -14.17
N GLY A 54 7.49 7.23 -13.70
CA GLY A 54 7.72 7.86 -12.40
C GLY A 54 6.97 7.15 -11.28
N ILE A 55 7.69 6.84 -10.20
CA ILE A 55 7.12 6.34 -8.94
C ILE A 55 6.72 7.55 -8.09
N VAL A 56 5.44 7.69 -7.81
CA VAL A 56 4.89 8.82 -7.02
C VAL A 56 4.51 8.42 -5.60
N HIS A 57 4.23 7.14 -5.37
CA HIS A 57 4.02 6.56 -4.04
C HIS A 57 4.57 5.14 -3.95
N ARG A 58 4.57 4.57 -2.76
CA ARG A 58 5.15 3.24 -2.53
C ARG A 58 4.19 2.37 -1.70
N LEU A 59 4.22 1.08 -2.00
CA LEU A 59 3.74 0.01 -1.14
C LEU A 59 4.96 -0.76 -0.62
N ASP A 60 4.90 -1.28 0.60
CA ASP A 60 5.96 -2.15 1.11
C ASP A 60 6.09 -3.39 0.20
N ARG A 61 7.29 -3.95 0.10
CA ARG A 61 7.55 -5.12 -0.75
C ARG A 61 6.52 -6.25 -0.57
N PRO A 62 6.16 -6.68 0.67
CA PRO A 62 5.20 -7.76 0.87
C PRO A 62 3.74 -7.35 0.59
N VAL A 63 3.43 -6.06 0.53
CA VAL A 63 2.07 -5.54 0.34
C VAL A 63 1.71 -5.47 -1.14
N GLY A 64 0.52 -5.95 -1.50
CA GLY A 64 -0.03 -5.84 -2.85
C GLY A 64 -1.16 -4.81 -2.95
N GLY A 65 -1.69 -4.62 -4.16
CA GLY A 65 -2.84 -3.77 -4.43
C GLY A 65 -2.60 -2.65 -5.43
N VAL A 66 -3.52 -1.69 -5.45
CA VAL A 66 -3.53 -0.59 -6.43
C VAL A 66 -2.29 0.28 -6.31
N MET A 67 -1.62 0.49 -7.42
CA MET A 67 -0.47 1.39 -7.53
C MET A 67 -0.58 2.28 -8.75
N VAL A 68 -0.42 3.60 -8.54
CA VAL A 68 -0.45 4.65 -9.58
C VAL A 68 0.97 5.04 -9.94
N LEU A 69 1.27 5.07 -11.23
CA LEU A 69 2.55 5.50 -11.79
C LEU A 69 2.32 6.60 -12.83
N ALA A 70 3.30 7.46 -13.00
CA ALA A 70 3.26 8.56 -13.95
C ALA A 70 4.04 8.21 -15.22
N LYS A 71 3.42 8.34 -16.39
CA LYS A 71 4.08 8.10 -17.69
C LYS A 71 4.86 9.32 -18.21
N THR A 72 4.74 10.47 -17.53
CA THR A 72 5.48 11.70 -17.86
C THR A 72 6.01 12.38 -16.59
N SER A 73 7.11 13.14 -16.71
CA SER A 73 7.68 13.89 -15.58
C SER A 73 6.72 14.95 -15.02
N LYS A 74 5.94 15.60 -15.91
CA LYS A 74 4.91 16.60 -15.51
C LYS A 74 3.79 15.95 -14.70
N ALA A 75 3.32 14.74 -15.11
CA ALA A 75 2.34 13.98 -14.33
C ALA A 75 2.92 13.54 -12.98
N ALA A 76 4.18 13.07 -12.96
CA ALA A 76 4.86 12.68 -11.73
C ALA A 76 4.95 13.83 -10.72
N SER A 77 5.32 15.04 -11.18
CA SER A 77 5.39 16.24 -10.33
C SER A 77 4.02 16.59 -9.73
N ARG A 78 2.96 16.59 -10.53
CA ARG A 78 1.60 16.94 -10.08
C ARG A 78 1.02 15.90 -9.11
N LEU A 79 1.20 14.61 -9.40
CA LEU A 79 0.76 13.54 -8.49
C LEU A 79 1.55 13.54 -7.17
N SER A 80 2.86 13.83 -7.23
CA SER A 80 3.67 13.97 -6.02
C SER A 80 3.21 15.15 -5.15
N ALA A 81 2.74 16.24 -5.76
CA ALA A 81 2.14 17.36 -5.05
C ALA A 81 0.84 16.93 -4.34
N GLN A 82 -0.10 16.30 -5.05
CA GLN A 82 -1.35 15.79 -4.45
C GLN A 82 -1.09 14.85 -3.27
N ILE A 83 -0.08 13.97 -3.38
CA ILE A 83 0.26 13.03 -2.30
C ILE A 83 0.85 13.76 -1.09
N ARG A 84 1.73 14.73 -1.31
CA ARG A 84 2.33 15.56 -0.26
C ARG A 84 1.27 16.38 0.46
N ASP A 85 0.34 16.95 -0.30
CA ASP A 85 -0.71 17.86 0.18
C ASP A 85 -1.94 17.08 0.71
N GLN A 86 -1.85 15.72 0.75
CA GLN A 86 -2.86 14.79 1.28
C GLN A 86 -4.22 14.83 0.54
N GLU A 87 -4.21 15.21 -0.72
CA GLU A 87 -5.40 15.29 -1.57
C GLU A 87 -5.81 13.91 -2.16
N THR A 88 -5.00 12.87 -1.90
CA THR A 88 -5.25 11.52 -2.40
C THR A 88 -5.96 10.65 -1.36
N GLY A 89 -6.94 9.84 -1.80
CA GLY A 89 -7.57 8.82 -0.97
C GLY A 89 -6.82 7.50 -1.04
N LYS A 90 -6.50 6.90 0.12
CA LYS A 90 -5.89 5.57 0.21
C LYS A 90 -6.64 4.72 1.20
N VAL A 91 -7.27 3.66 0.70
CA VAL A 91 -7.97 2.69 1.54
C VAL A 91 -7.29 1.33 1.43
N TYR A 92 -7.02 0.75 2.58
CA TYR A 92 -6.43 -0.57 2.70
C TYR A 92 -7.43 -1.53 3.35
N ARG A 93 -7.29 -2.80 3.00
CA ARG A 93 -7.83 -3.90 3.80
C ARG A 93 -6.69 -4.58 4.54
N ALA A 94 -6.95 -4.95 5.78
CA ALA A 94 -6.03 -5.74 6.59
C ALA A 94 -6.80 -6.84 7.33
N ILE A 95 -6.16 -8.00 7.50
CA ILE A 95 -6.63 -9.00 8.45
C ILE A 95 -5.65 -9.01 9.60
N VAL A 96 -6.15 -8.85 10.81
CA VAL A 96 -5.37 -8.78 12.04
C VAL A 96 -5.69 -9.94 12.96
N HIS A 97 -4.74 -10.28 13.83
CA HIS A 97 -4.96 -11.24 14.90
C HIS A 97 -5.87 -10.65 16.00
N GLY A 98 -6.76 -11.49 16.53
CA GLY A 98 -7.69 -11.15 17.60
C GLY A 98 -8.98 -10.51 17.09
N VAL A 99 -9.92 -10.35 18.02
CA VAL A 99 -11.21 -9.69 17.79
C VAL A 99 -11.13 -8.31 18.45
N LEU A 100 -11.29 -7.26 17.62
CA LEU A 100 -11.32 -5.88 18.13
C LEU A 100 -12.65 -5.61 18.82
N GLU A 101 -12.59 -5.06 20.04
CA GLU A 101 -13.80 -4.65 20.79
C GLU A 101 -14.49 -3.45 20.15
N ASN A 102 -13.69 -2.47 19.71
CA ASN A 102 -14.23 -1.29 19.03
C ASN A 102 -14.37 -1.55 17.54
N THR A 103 -15.57 -1.38 17.01
CA THR A 103 -15.89 -1.58 15.59
C THR A 103 -15.27 -0.53 14.67
N SER A 104 -14.82 0.59 15.20
CA SER A 104 -14.09 1.63 14.48
C SER A 104 -13.22 2.45 15.43
N GLY A 105 -12.23 3.13 14.88
CA GLY A 105 -11.37 3.99 15.69
C GLY A 105 -10.38 4.79 14.86
N ARG A 106 -9.72 5.73 15.54
CA ARG A 106 -8.62 6.53 15.01
C ARG A 106 -7.34 6.23 15.77
N LEU A 107 -6.28 5.89 15.04
CA LEU A 107 -4.95 5.71 15.62
C LEU A 107 -4.08 6.92 15.31
N ARG A 108 -3.56 7.53 16.36
CA ARG A 108 -2.62 8.66 16.29
C ARG A 108 -1.38 8.31 17.07
N ASP A 109 -0.27 8.16 16.37
CA ASP A 109 1.03 7.83 16.96
C ASP A 109 2.12 8.73 16.38
N PHE A 110 3.29 8.70 16.99
CA PHE A 110 4.51 9.28 16.43
C PHE A 110 5.46 8.14 16.07
N LEU A 111 5.91 8.12 14.80
CA LEU A 111 6.73 7.06 14.27
C LEU A 111 8.13 7.58 13.95
N LEU A 112 9.13 6.79 14.31
CA LEU A 112 10.53 7.01 13.97
C LEU A 112 11.05 5.82 13.18
N LYS A 113 11.65 6.10 12.02
CA LYS A 113 12.34 5.08 11.22
C LYS A 113 13.81 5.06 11.63
N ASP A 114 14.30 3.88 11.93
CA ASP A 114 15.73 3.60 12.06
C ASP A 114 16.30 3.33 10.66
N ASP A 115 17.23 4.17 10.22
CA ASP A 115 17.81 4.05 8.88
C ASP A 115 18.79 2.88 8.74
N GLN A 116 19.39 2.38 9.84
CA GLN A 116 20.29 1.23 9.83
C GLN A 116 19.51 -0.09 9.70
N THR A 117 18.52 -0.28 10.56
CA THR A 117 17.72 -1.51 10.59
C THR A 117 16.51 -1.47 9.65
N ARG A 118 16.19 -0.28 9.12
CA ARG A 118 14.96 0.01 8.36
C ARG A 118 13.68 -0.32 9.14
N ASN A 119 13.76 -0.48 10.46
CA ASN A 119 12.61 -0.66 11.34
C ASN A 119 11.94 0.66 11.62
N VAL A 120 10.64 0.60 11.91
CA VAL A 120 9.85 1.75 12.35
C VAL A 120 9.29 1.43 13.72
N SER A 121 9.38 2.37 14.64
CA SER A 121 8.91 2.22 16.02
C SER A 121 7.97 3.35 16.39
N ARG A 122 7.03 3.07 17.30
CA ARG A 122 6.25 4.10 18.01
C ARG A 122 7.15 4.74 19.07
N VAL A 123 7.16 6.06 19.07
CA VAL A 123 8.01 6.85 19.96
C VAL A 123 7.20 8.00 20.58
N SER A 124 7.78 8.68 21.57
CA SER A 124 7.20 9.92 22.09
C SER A 124 7.16 11.02 21.04
N GLN A 125 6.17 11.90 21.12
CA GLN A 125 6.05 13.09 20.26
C GLN A 125 7.32 13.96 20.27
N ASN A 126 8.00 14.02 21.40
CA ASN A 126 9.19 14.85 21.59
C ASN A 126 10.49 14.18 21.11
N THR A 127 10.42 12.96 20.58
CA THR A 127 11.60 12.26 20.06
C THR A 127 12.08 12.95 18.76
N PRO A 128 13.36 13.36 18.67
CA PRO A 128 13.90 13.98 17.46
C PRO A 128 13.69 13.11 16.22
N GLY A 129 13.15 13.69 15.13
CA GLY A 129 12.86 12.97 13.90
C GLY A 129 11.54 12.19 13.89
N ALA A 130 10.81 12.13 15.01
CA ALA A 130 9.49 11.51 15.06
C ALA A 130 8.50 12.22 14.11
N LYS A 131 7.69 11.43 13.42
CA LYS A 131 6.68 11.93 12.48
C LYS A 131 5.30 11.45 12.88
N GLU A 132 4.34 12.37 12.94
CA GLU A 132 2.95 12.04 13.21
C GLU A 132 2.41 11.06 12.15
N ALA A 133 1.69 10.05 12.63
CA ALA A 133 1.05 9.01 11.84
C ALA A 133 -0.42 8.89 12.26
N LEU A 134 -1.32 9.10 11.30
CA LEU A 134 -2.76 9.15 11.53
C LEU A 134 -3.49 8.24 10.55
N LEU A 135 -4.33 7.35 11.06
CA LEU A 135 -5.24 6.52 10.28
C LEU A 135 -6.58 6.35 11.00
N ASP A 136 -7.62 6.10 10.21
CA ASP A 136 -8.92 5.65 10.70
C ASP A 136 -9.11 4.17 10.29
N TYR A 137 -9.73 3.37 11.17
CA TYR A 137 -10.10 2.00 10.85
C TYR A 137 -11.56 1.72 11.15
N GLU A 138 -12.12 0.75 10.44
CA GLU A 138 -13.45 0.18 10.61
C GLU A 138 -13.35 -1.34 10.52
N VAL A 139 -13.99 -2.05 11.44
CA VAL A 139 -14.08 -3.50 11.41
C VAL A 139 -15.18 -3.91 10.43
N MET A 140 -14.81 -4.62 9.38
CA MET A 140 -15.75 -5.08 8.35
C MET A 140 -16.38 -6.43 8.70
N ALA A 141 -15.62 -7.31 9.34
CA ALA A 141 -16.07 -8.65 9.74
C ALA A 141 -15.14 -9.27 10.78
N HIS A 142 -15.66 -10.25 11.51
CA HIS A 142 -14.91 -11.09 12.43
C HIS A 142 -14.93 -12.55 11.99
N GLN A 143 -13.85 -13.25 12.33
CA GLN A 143 -13.73 -14.71 12.30
C GLN A 143 -13.05 -15.17 13.60
N PRO A 144 -13.11 -16.43 14.00
CA PRO A 144 -12.42 -16.91 15.20
C PRO A 144 -10.95 -16.50 15.22
N GLY A 145 -10.58 -15.66 16.20
CA GLY A 145 -9.21 -15.16 16.37
C GLY A 145 -8.72 -14.13 15.35
N MET A 146 -9.57 -13.62 14.47
CA MET A 146 -9.19 -12.66 13.43
C MET A 146 -10.27 -11.60 13.19
N SER A 147 -9.85 -10.41 12.77
CA SER A 147 -10.74 -9.34 12.31
C SER A 147 -10.27 -8.81 10.95
N MET A 148 -11.21 -8.54 10.05
CA MET A 148 -10.95 -7.81 8.81
C MET A 148 -11.24 -6.34 9.01
N LEU A 149 -10.29 -5.50 8.67
CA LEU A 149 -10.35 -4.05 8.80
C LEU A 149 -10.35 -3.37 7.44
N ARG A 150 -11.14 -2.31 7.33
CA ARG A 150 -10.98 -1.25 6.34
C ARG A 150 -10.22 -0.10 6.99
N ILE A 151 -9.16 0.37 6.34
CA ILE A 151 -8.25 1.36 6.91
C ILE A 151 -8.12 2.51 5.93
N ARG A 152 -8.40 3.73 6.38
CA ARG A 152 -8.17 4.96 5.63
C ARG A 152 -6.94 5.67 6.18
N LEU A 153 -5.91 5.82 5.35
CA LEU A 153 -4.71 6.57 5.71
C LEU A 153 -4.93 8.06 5.56
N GLN A 154 -4.65 8.83 6.62
CA GLN A 154 -4.54 10.28 6.60
C GLN A 154 -3.09 10.69 6.31
N THR A 155 -2.11 9.93 6.80
CA THR A 155 -0.68 10.11 6.54
C THR A 155 -0.09 8.85 5.90
N GLY A 156 1.05 8.95 5.23
CA GLY A 156 1.71 7.82 4.55
C GLY A 156 3.13 7.57 5.05
N ARG A 157 3.31 7.26 6.36
CA ARG A 157 4.63 6.96 6.91
C ARG A 157 5.07 5.54 6.55
N PRO A 158 6.38 5.26 6.46
CA PRO A 158 6.86 3.90 6.24
C PRO A 158 6.27 2.94 7.28
N HIS A 159 5.83 1.77 6.85
CA HIS A 159 5.23 0.70 7.67
C HIS A 159 4.08 1.15 8.60
N GLN A 160 3.46 2.30 8.35
CA GLN A 160 2.54 2.94 9.29
C GLN A 160 1.44 2.00 9.81
N ILE A 161 0.65 1.41 8.91
CA ILE A 161 -0.48 0.52 9.28
C ILE A 161 0.04 -0.65 10.13
N ARG A 162 1.14 -1.24 9.74
CA ARG A 162 1.76 -2.41 10.38
C ARG A 162 2.16 -2.11 11.82
N VAL A 163 2.86 -1.00 12.03
CA VAL A 163 3.36 -0.58 13.35
C VAL A 163 2.20 -0.15 14.26
N GLN A 164 1.23 0.61 13.73
CA GLN A 164 0.11 1.09 14.53
C GLN A 164 -0.81 -0.05 14.98
N LEU A 165 -1.14 -0.99 14.08
CA LEU A 165 -1.98 -2.14 14.44
C LEU A 165 -1.27 -3.10 15.39
N ALA A 166 0.04 -3.34 15.20
CA ALA A 166 0.83 -4.11 16.17
C ALA A 166 0.88 -3.43 17.54
N GLY A 167 1.01 -2.10 17.57
CA GLY A 167 0.97 -1.29 18.79
C GLY A 167 -0.39 -1.24 19.46
N LEU A 168 -1.49 -1.47 18.73
CA LEU A 168 -2.84 -1.65 19.26
C LEU A 168 -3.03 -3.03 19.92
N GLY A 169 -2.10 -3.97 19.73
CA GLY A 169 -2.21 -5.36 20.19
C GLY A 169 -2.81 -6.31 19.15
N HIS A 170 -3.13 -5.81 17.96
CA HIS A 170 -3.72 -6.56 16.85
C HIS A 170 -2.81 -6.55 15.61
N PRO A 171 -1.65 -7.25 15.64
CA PRO A 171 -0.74 -7.28 14.51
C PRO A 171 -1.41 -7.92 13.28
N ILE A 172 -0.96 -7.51 12.10
CA ILE A 172 -1.47 -8.04 10.84
C ILE A 172 -1.05 -9.51 10.68
N VAL A 173 -1.97 -10.35 10.24
CA VAL A 173 -1.70 -11.76 9.91
C VAL A 173 -0.62 -11.83 8.83
N GLY A 174 0.41 -12.64 9.08
CA GLY A 174 1.53 -12.81 8.16
C GLY A 174 2.55 -11.69 8.15
N ASP A 175 2.48 -10.72 9.09
CA ASP A 175 3.51 -9.70 9.22
C ASP A 175 4.73 -10.24 9.99
N ALA A 176 5.75 -10.69 9.25
CA ALA A 176 6.97 -11.25 9.83
C ALA A 176 7.83 -10.22 10.61
N ARG A 177 7.59 -8.90 10.41
CA ARG A 177 8.39 -7.85 11.05
C ARG A 177 7.79 -7.34 12.36
N TYR A 178 6.47 -7.14 12.37
CA TYR A 178 5.74 -6.55 13.50
C TYR A 178 4.73 -7.51 14.14
N GLY A 179 4.50 -8.67 13.50
CA GLY A 179 3.67 -9.74 14.03
C GLY A 179 4.42 -10.63 15.02
N ARG A 180 3.64 -11.47 15.73
CA ARG A 180 4.16 -12.53 16.58
C ARG A 180 3.82 -13.88 15.92
N ASN A 181 4.75 -14.84 15.98
CA ASN A 181 4.53 -16.23 15.52
C ASN A 181 3.98 -16.32 14.08
N THR A 182 4.64 -15.66 13.16
CA THR A 182 4.29 -15.74 11.74
C THR A 182 4.83 -17.06 11.18
N GLU A 183 3.93 -17.90 10.67
CA GLU A 183 4.31 -19.14 9.97
C GLU A 183 5.16 -18.84 8.74
N PRO A 184 6.26 -19.58 8.51
CA PRO A 184 7.08 -19.42 7.32
C PRO A 184 6.24 -19.51 6.04
N GLY A 185 6.49 -18.60 5.09
CA GLY A 185 5.77 -18.55 3.81
C GLY A 185 4.41 -17.83 3.85
N THR A 186 3.92 -17.44 5.02
CA THR A 186 2.69 -16.65 5.14
C THR A 186 2.93 -15.23 4.61
N SER A 187 2.15 -14.84 3.62
CA SER A 187 2.17 -13.47 3.12
C SER A 187 1.36 -12.53 4.02
N ILE A 188 1.84 -11.31 4.21
CA ILE A 188 1.12 -10.30 4.99
C ILE A 188 -0.29 -10.05 4.43
N ALA A 189 -1.28 -10.04 5.30
CA ALA A 189 -2.66 -9.74 4.96
C ALA A 189 -2.93 -8.23 5.00
N LEU A 190 -2.21 -7.48 4.16
CA LEU A 190 -2.37 -6.05 3.95
C LEU A 190 -2.44 -5.77 2.44
N TRP A 191 -3.47 -5.04 2.02
CA TRP A 191 -3.78 -4.81 0.62
C TRP A 191 -4.25 -3.39 0.38
N CYS A 192 -3.66 -2.68 -0.58
CA CYS A 192 -4.17 -1.37 -1.02
C CYS A 192 -5.37 -1.58 -1.93
N SER A 193 -6.57 -1.50 -1.39
CA SER A 193 -7.82 -1.80 -2.11
C SER A 193 -8.31 -0.65 -2.96
N ILE A 194 -8.09 0.61 -2.51
CA ILE A 194 -8.55 1.80 -3.23
C ILE A 194 -7.44 2.84 -3.25
N MET A 195 -7.28 3.44 -4.43
CA MET A 195 -6.50 4.65 -4.62
C MET A 195 -7.36 5.68 -5.34
N GLU A 196 -7.46 6.89 -4.77
CA GLU A 196 -8.16 8.02 -5.36
C GLU A 196 -7.18 9.16 -5.59
N ILE A 197 -7.21 9.71 -6.80
CA ILE A 197 -6.36 10.82 -7.24
C ILE A 197 -7.18 11.76 -8.12
N ASP A 198 -6.71 12.97 -8.30
CA ASP A 198 -7.16 13.81 -9.40
C ASP A 198 -6.24 13.60 -10.60
N HIS A 199 -6.82 13.40 -11.77
CA HIS A 199 -6.06 13.18 -12.99
C HIS A 199 -5.10 14.37 -13.25
N PRO A 200 -3.79 14.14 -13.45
CA PRO A 200 -2.78 15.20 -13.42
C PRO A 200 -2.90 16.23 -14.55
N VAL A 201 -3.74 15.99 -15.55
CA VAL A 201 -3.95 16.93 -16.66
C VAL A 201 -5.38 17.48 -16.67
N THR A 202 -6.39 16.62 -16.55
CA THR A 202 -7.80 17.02 -16.63
C THR A 202 -8.38 17.52 -15.30
N GLY A 203 -7.75 17.16 -14.17
CA GLY A 203 -8.27 17.44 -12.83
C GLY A 203 -9.46 16.56 -12.41
N ALA A 204 -9.90 15.64 -13.26
CA ALA A 204 -11.02 14.75 -12.94
C ALA A 204 -10.68 13.82 -11.78
N ARG A 205 -11.57 13.69 -10.80
CA ARG A 205 -11.42 12.74 -9.70
C ARG A 205 -11.55 11.31 -10.23
N MET A 206 -10.56 10.47 -9.95
CA MET A 206 -10.51 9.08 -10.36
C MET A 206 -10.40 8.17 -9.14
N ARG A 207 -11.10 7.05 -9.17
CA ARG A 207 -11.09 6.03 -8.11
C ARG A 207 -10.78 4.67 -8.74
N PHE A 208 -9.72 4.04 -8.29
CA PHE A 208 -9.29 2.72 -8.72
C PHE A 208 -9.49 1.73 -7.59
N VAL A 209 -10.09 0.59 -7.89
CA VAL A 209 -10.44 -0.43 -6.90
C VAL A 209 -9.88 -1.77 -7.32
N CYS A 210 -9.29 -2.48 -6.37
CA CYS A 210 -8.86 -3.86 -6.54
C CYS A 210 -9.04 -4.62 -5.22
N ASP A 211 -9.84 -5.68 -5.24
CA ASP A 211 -10.04 -6.53 -4.08
C ASP A 211 -8.79 -7.39 -3.79
N PRO A 212 -8.55 -7.75 -2.51
CA PRO A 212 -7.51 -8.72 -2.17
C PRO A 212 -7.75 -10.07 -2.87
N PRO A 213 -6.69 -10.86 -3.09
CA PRO A 213 -6.84 -12.17 -3.72
C PRO A 213 -7.66 -13.12 -2.84
N ALA A 214 -8.49 -13.96 -3.46
CA ALA A 214 -9.36 -14.92 -2.76
C ALA A 214 -8.59 -16.16 -2.24
N ILE A 215 -7.53 -15.94 -1.49
CA ILE A 215 -6.70 -16.95 -0.83
C ILE A 215 -6.67 -16.70 0.67
N TRP A 216 -6.21 -17.69 1.45
CA TRP A 216 -6.02 -17.51 2.89
C TRP A 216 -5.06 -16.34 3.20
N PRO A 217 -5.33 -15.49 4.20
CA PRO A 217 -6.48 -15.52 5.11
C PRO A 217 -7.73 -14.77 4.58
N TRP A 218 -7.69 -14.18 3.39
CA TRP A 218 -8.80 -13.40 2.84
C TRP A 218 -10.04 -14.26 2.56
N SER A 219 -9.83 -15.50 2.07
CA SER A 219 -10.90 -16.42 1.69
C SER A 219 -11.83 -16.81 2.84
N VAL A 220 -11.37 -16.77 4.10
CA VAL A 220 -12.22 -17.13 5.26
C VAL A 220 -13.27 -16.06 5.59
N PHE A 221 -13.15 -14.86 5.04
CA PHE A 221 -14.11 -13.78 5.22
C PHE A 221 -15.15 -13.68 4.09
N GLY A 222 -15.04 -14.52 3.06
CA GLY A 222 -15.93 -14.48 1.90
C GLY A 222 -15.68 -13.24 1.00
N SER A 223 -16.62 -13.02 0.08
CA SER A 223 -16.53 -11.88 -0.87
C SER A 223 -17.08 -10.62 -0.23
N ILE A 224 -16.25 -9.83 0.42
CA ILE A 224 -16.59 -8.49 0.89
C ILE A 224 -16.11 -7.50 -0.18
N ARG A 225 -17.05 -6.99 -1.00
CA ARG A 225 -16.74 -6.00 -2.05
C ARG A 225 -16.67 -4.59 -1.46
N GLU A 226 -15.76 -3.77 -1.99
CA GLU A 226 -15.75 -2.33 -1.72
C GLU A 226 -16.99 -1.68 -2.38
N ARG A 227 -17.81 -1.03 -1.57
CA ARG A 227 -18.93 -0.21 -2.04
C ARG A 227 -18.46 1.20 -2.34
#